data_8fd0ce1d82fdeded84f05d3e0375ac74
#
_entry.id   8fd0ce1d82fdeded84f05d3e0375ac74
#
_cell.length_a   1.000
_cell.length_b   1.000
_cell.length_c   1.000
_cell.angle_alpha   90.00
_cell.angle_beta   90.00
_cell.angle_gamma   90.00
#
_symmetry.space_group_name_H-M   'P 1'
#
loop_
_entity.id
_entity.type
_entity.pdbx_description
1 polymer ?
#
loop_
_entity_poly.entity_id
_entity_poly.type
_entity_poly.pdbx_seq_one_letter_code
_entity_poly.pdbx_strand_id
1 'polypeptide(L)'
;VNTRYQNLIDFTQLTKLRLSISIVLSSIAGYFLAVEEINYYSLGLLIIGGFSMVGASNVFNQIFEKDLDKKMLRTQNRPLPDKRIQTKTAMYIGVILTLIGVVCLYLINLKTAFFASISTFLYACLYTPLKQKTPLSVFVGAFPGAIPFMLGWVAATNKFGIEPGLLFMLQFFWQFPHFWAIGWLMHDQYESAGFKMLPSGSKDQST
;
A
#
# COMPACT_ATOMS: atom_id res chain seq x y z
N VAL A 1 23.40 20.72 1.31
CA VAL A 1 22.83 19.60 0.52
C VAL A 1 22.07 20.20 -0.64
N ASN A 2 22.29 19.68 -1.88
CA ASN A 2 21.62 20.20 -3.08
C ASN A 2 20.09 20.01 -2.92
N THR A 3 19.34 21.10 -3.02
CA THR A 3 17.87 21.11 -2.79
C THR A 3 17.14 20.09 -3.69
N ARG A 4 17.63 19.86 -4.91
CA ARG A 4 17.06 18.85 -5.83
C ARG A 4 17.25 17.43 -5.30
N TYR A 5 18.40 17.13 -4.72
CA TYR A 5 18.68 15.82 -4.13
C TYR A 5 17.79 15.55 -2.91
N GLN A 6 17.60 16.56 -2.05
CA GLN A 6 16.69 16.45 -0.90
C GLN A 6 15.24 16.21 -1.33
N ASN A 7 14.75 16.92 -2.34
CA ASN A 7 13.40 16.73 -2.87
C ASN A 7 13.17 15.30 -3.40
N LEU A 8 14.19 14.71 -4.03
CA LEU A 8 14.12 13.33 -4.51
C LEU A 8 14.04 12.33 -3.33
N ILE A 9 14.87 12.52 -2.31
CA ILE A 9 14.81 11.71 -1.08
C ILE A 9 13.43 11.80 -0.44
N ASP A 10 12.91 13.00 -0.30
CA ASP A 10 11.60 13.23 0.32
C ASP A 10 10.46 12.59 -0.48
N PHE A 11 10.50 12.64 -1.81
CA PHE A 11 9.55 11.95 -2.66
C PHE A 11 9.62 10.43 -2.49
N THR A 12 10.83 9.85 -2.46
CA THR A 12 11.00 8.40 -2.25
C THR A 12 10.54 7.93 -0.87
N GLN A 13 10.72 8.77 0.16
CA GLN A 13 10.22 8.51 1.51
C GLN A 13 8.69 8.65 1.59
N LEU A 14 8.13 9.66 0.90
CA LEU A 14 6.70 9.91 0.86
C LEU A 14 5.94 8.75 0.18
N THR A 15 6.45 8.27 -0.94
CA THR A 15 5.88 7.13 -1.69
C THR A 15 6.26 5.76 -1.10
N LYS A 16 7.14 5.71 -0.08
CA LYS A 16 7.74 4.48 0.48
C LYS A 16 8.29 3.57 -0.63
N LEU A 17 9.20 4.09 -1.44
CA LEU A 17 9.71 3.48 -2.66
C LEU A 17 10.01 1.97 -2.54
N ARG A 18 10.74 1.54 -1.50
CA ARG A 18 11.09 0.12 -1.30
C ARG A 18 9.84 -0.77 -1.13
N LEU A 19 8.88 -0.32 -0.33
CA LEU A 19 7.61 -1.03 -0.13
C LEU A 19 6.81 -1.07 -1.44
N SER A 20 6.74 0.06 -2.15
CA SER A 20 6.00 0.15 -3.42
C SER A 20 6.59 -0.79 -4.47
N ILE A 21 7.92 -0.91 -4.57
CA ILE A 21 8.58 -1.87 -5.46
C ILE A 21 8.17 -3.31 -5.09
N SER A 22 8.20 -3.70 -3.81
CA SER A 22 7.83 -5.06 -3.38
C SER A 22 6.37 -5.40 -3.75
N ILE A 23 5.46 -4.45 -3.59
CA ILE A 23 4.03 -4.64 -3.94
C ILE A 23 3.85 -4.77 -5.45
N VAL A 24 4.53 -3.94 -6.23
CA VAL A 24 4.48 -4.01 -7.72
C VAL A 24 5.09 -5.31 -8.21
N LEU A 25 6.17 -5.81 -7.59
CA LEU A 25 6.74 -7.12 -7.91
C LEU A 25 5.73 -8.26 -7.69
N SER A 26 4.89 -8.19 -6.66
CA SER A 26 3.80 -9.15 -6.47
C SER A 26 2.79 -9.11 -7.63
N SER A 27 2.46 -7.91 -8.14
CA SER A 27 1.58 -7.78 -9.31
C SER A 27 2.25 -8.31 -10.57
N ILE A 28 3.54 -8.06 -10.77
CA ILE A 28 4.32 -8.60 -11.90
C ILE A 28 4.35 -10.14 -11.84
N ALA A 29 4.56 -10.71 -10.65
CA ALA A 29 4.51 -12.16 -10.47
C ALA A 29 3.14 -12.75 -10.84
N GLY A 30 2.04 -12.12 -10.39
CA GLY A 30 0.69 -12.52 -10.78
C GLY A 30 0.44 -12.40 -12.28
N TYR A 31 1.01 -11.38 -12.94
CA TYR A 31 0.94 -11.22 -14.39
C TYR A 31 1.65 -12.37 -15.12
N PHE A 32 2.88 -12.70 -14.73
CA PHE A 32 3.65 -13.78 -15.37
C PHE A 32 3.05 -15.17 -15.15
N LEU A 33 2.36 -15.40 -14.04
CA LEU A 33 1.62 -16.66 -13.84
C LEU A 33 0.42 -16.82 -14.78
N ALA A 34 -0.05 -15.74 -15.38
CA ALA A 34 -1.27 -15.70 -16.19
C ALA A 34 -1.02 -15.74 -17.69
N VAL A 35 0.21 -15.54 -18.16
CA VAL A 35 0.53 -15.39 -19.58
C VAL A 35 1.58 -16.41 -20.05
N GLU A 36 1.40 -16.92 -21.26
CA GLU A 36 2.42 -17.66 -22.00
C GLU A 36 3.32 -16.69 -22.80
N GLU A 37 2.73 -15.62 -23.34
CA GLU A 37 3.42 -14.57 -24.07
C GLU A 37 3.26 -13.21 -23.38
N ILE A 38 4.36 -12.46 -23.27
CA ILE A 38 4.40 -11.19 -22.56
C ILE A 38 3.93 -10.04 -23.46
N ASN A 39 2.85 -9.37 -23.07
CA ASN A 39 2.51 -8.08 -23.65
C ASN A 39 3.27 -6.97 -22.87
N TYR A 40 4.39 -6.51 -23.44
CA TYR A 40 5.25 -5.50 -22.81
C TYR A 40 4.55 -4.15 -22.59
N TYR A 41 3.58 -3.79 -23.42
CA TYR A 41 2.78 -2.58 -23.24
C TYR A 41 1.92 -2.66 -21.97
N SER A 42 1.17 -3.74 -21.82
CA SER A 42 0.36 -3.98 -20.62
C SER A 42 1.22 -4.12 -19.36
N LEU A 43 2.36 -4.80 -19.46
CA LEU A 43 3.30 -4.93 -18.36
C LEU A 43 3.88 -3.57 -17.93
N GLY A 44 4.27 -2.73 -18.90
CA GLY A 44 4.75 -1.37 -18.62
C GLY A 44 3.70 -0.50 -17.92
N LEU A 45 2.46 -0.54 -18.41
CA LEU A 45 1.33 0.15 -17.78
C LEU A 45 1.02 -0.37 -16.37
N LEU A 46 1.13 -1.70 -16.15
CA LEU A 46 0.94 -2.31 -14.83
C LEU A 46 2.01 -1.82 -13.84
N ILE A 47 3.26 -1.74 -14.27
CA ILE A 47 4.37 -1.25 -13.43
C ILE A 47 4.15 0.22 -13.07
N ILE A 48 3.94 1.09 -14.06
CA ILE A 48 3.76 2.53 -13.84
C ILE A 48 2.50 2.80 -13.04
N GLY A 49 1.38 2.20 -13.44
CA GLY A 49 0.08 2.36 -12.79
C GLY A 49 0.08 1.79 -11.38
N GLY A 50 0.61 0.59 -11.20
CA GLY A 50 0.74 -0.06 -9.89
C GLY A 50 1.60 0.76 -8.93
N PHE A 51 2.78 1.22 -9.39
CA PHE A 51 3.65 2.07 -8.60
C PHE A 51 2.96 3.40 -8.21
N SER A 52 2.24 4.00 -9.14
CA SER A 52 1.51 5.25 -8.89
C SER A 52 0.38 5.05 -7.86
N MET A 53 -0.43 3.98 -7.96
CA MET A 53 -1.50 3.70 -7.01
C MET A 53 -0.99 3.37 -5.61
N VAL A 54 0.05 2.54 -5.52
CA VAL A 54 0.68 2.20 -4.23
C VAL A 54 1.36 3.43 -3.63
N GLY A 55 2.06 4.23 -4.45
CA GLY A 55 2.65 5.50 -4.03
C GLY A 55 1.61 6.46 -3.47
N ALA A 56 0.48 6.64 -4.20
CA ALA A 56 -0.64 7.47 -3.76
C ALA A 56 -1.21 7.01 -2.41
N SER A 57 -1.45 5.70 -2.26
CA SER A 57 -1.98 5.14 -1.01
C SER A 57 -1.04 5.39 0.18
N ASN A 58 0.28 5.30 -0.02
CA ASN A 58 1.29 5.61 0.98
C ASN A 58 1.35 7.11 1.32
N VAL A 59 1.18 7.98 0.33
CA VAL A 59 1.10 9.44 0.53
C VAL A 59 -0.11 9.78 1.41
N PHE A 60 -1.30 9.28 1.06
CA PHE A 60 -2.51 9.51 1.86
C PHE A 60 -2.39 8.93 3.28
N ASN A 61 -1.83 7.73 3.42
CA ASN A 61 -1.55 7.15 4.74
C ASN A 61 -0.67 8.09 5.60
N GLN A 62 0.43 8.63 5.03
CA GLN A 62 1.28 9.57 5.78
C GLN A 62 0.59 10.89 6.11
N ILE A 63 -0.32 11.38 5.25
CA ILE A 63 -1.12 12.58 5.54
C ILE A 63 -2.01 12.33 6.76
N PHE A 64 -2.72 11.20 6.81
CA PHE A 64 -3.60 10.85 7.92
C PHE A 64 -2.84 10.58 9.22
N GLU A 65 -1.66 9.98 9.13
CA GLU A 65 -0.87 9.54 10.29
C GLU A 65 0.22 10.54 10.72
N LYS A 66 0.36 11.70 10.09
CA LYS A 66 1.47 12.65 10.31
C LYS A 66 1.71 13.01 11.76
N ASP A 67 0.65 13.14 12.57
CA ASP A 67 0.76 13.53 13.97
C ASP A 67 1.06 12.33 14.89
N LEU A 68 0.69 11.12 14.48
CA LEU A 68 1.07 9.87 15.15
C LEU A 68 2.50 9.48 14.79
N ASP A 69 2.89 9.67 13.54
CA ASP A 69 4.25 9.42 13.05
C ASP A 69 5.31 10.23 13.84
N LYS A 70 4.97 11.42 14.37
CA LYS A 70 5.85 12.22 15.24
C LYS A 70 6.17 11.53 16.56
N LYS A 71 5.29 10.66 17.05
CA LYS A 71 5.45 9.98 18.34
C LYS A 71 6.35 8.74 18.26
N MET A 72 6.61 8.22 17.04
CA MET A 72 7.37 7.01 16.83
C MET A 72 8.78 7.33 16.33
N LEU A 73 9.81 6.77 16.98
CA LEU A 73 11.23 6.97 16.61
C LEU A 73 11.52 6.62 15.14
N ARG A 74 10.87 5.58 14.61
CA ARG A 74 11.05 5.12 13.26
C ARG A 74 10.49 6.08 12.19
N THR A 75 9.48 6.87 12.54
CA THR A 75 8.69 7.64 11.56
C THR A 75 8.73 9.15 11.78
N GLN A 76 9.22 9.63 12.91
CA GLN A 76 9.30 11.06 13.25
C GLN A 76 10.09 11.89 12.23
N ASN A 77 11.08 11.28 11.57
CA ASN A 77 11.93 11.94 10.57
C ASN A 77 11.38 11.82 9.13
N ARG A 78 10.11 11.41 8.95
CA ARG A 78 9.46 11.42 7.63
C ARG A 78 9.20 12.85 7.15
N PRO A 79 9.04 13.07 5.83
CA PRO A 79 8.89 14.42 5.27
C PRO A 79 7.73 15.24 5.85
N LEU A 80 6.59 14.60 6.17
CA LEU A 80 5.40 15.28 6.70
C LEU A 80 5.50 15.58 8.20
N PRO A 81 5.85 14.62 9.09
CA PRO A 81 6.12 14.92 10.50
C PRO A 81 7.19 15.98 10.72
N ASP A 82 8.27 15.91 9.93
CA ASP A 82 9.41 16.84 9.98
C ASP A 82 9.17 18.18 9.25
N LYS A 83 7.96 18.37 8.67
CA LYS A 83 7.54 19.59 7.95
C LYS A 83 8.40 19.96 6.73
N ARG A 84 9.19 19.02 6.17
CA ARG A 84 9.95 19.23 4.93
C ARG A 84 9.04 19.33 3.71
N ILE A 85 7.89 18.63 3.74
CA ILE A 85 6.83 18.75 2.75
C ILE A 85 5.55 19.26 3.43
N GLN A 86 4.90 20.23 2.82
CA GLN A 86 3.60 20.72 3.28
C GLN A 86 2.50 19.66 2.99
N THR A 87 1.53 19.54 3.89
CA THR A 87 0.40 18.62 3.71
C THR A 87 -0.36 18.85 2.40
N LYS A 88 -0.51 20.13 1.98
CA LYS A 88 -1.14 20.49 0.70
C LYS A 88 -0.36 19.94 -0.49
N THR A 89 0.97 20.10 -0.49
CA THR A 89 1.84 19.57 -1.54
C THR A 89 1.76 18.04 -1.62
N ALA A 90 1.79 17.35 -0.47
CA ALA A 90 1.62 15.92 -0.42
C ALA A 90 0.25 15.47 -0.96
N MET A 91 -0.83 16.22 -0.65
CA MET A 91 -2.17 15.97 -1.20
C MET A 91 -2.18 16.06 -2.73
N TYR A 92 -1.58 17.10 -3.30
CA TYR A 92 -1.46 17.22 -4.77
C TYR A 92 -0.68 16.07 -5.38
N ILE A 93 0.44 15.67 -4.78
CA ILE A 93 1.23 14.50 -5.22
C ILE A 93 0.36 13.24 -5.19
N GLY A 94 -0.36 12.99 -4.09
CA GLY A 94 -1.26 11.83 -3.96
C GLY A 94 -2.34 11.80 -5.03
N VAL A 95 -3.00 12.93 -5.30
CA VAL A 95 -4.03 13.03 -6.34
C VAL A 95 -3.45 12.80 -7.74
N ILE A 96 -2.31 13.42 -8.07
CA ILE A 96 -1.66 13.25 -9.38
C ILE A 96 -1.25 11.78 -9.58
N LEU A 97 -0.65 11.15 -8.58
CA LEU A 97 -0.30 9.73 -8.63
C LEU A 97 -1.54 8.84 -8.81
N THR A 98 -2.64 9.15 -8.12
CA THR A 98 -3.91 8.41 -8.30
C THR A 98 -4.42 8.53 -9.74
N LEU A 99 -4.44 9.73 -10.30
CA LEU A 99 -4.88 9.94 -11.68
C LEU A 99 -4.01 9.20 -12.70
N ILE A 100 -2.68 9.29 -12.57
CA ILE A 100 -1.75 8.54 -13.42
C ILE A 100 -2.01 7.04 -13.28
N GLY A 101 -2.13 6.53 -12.04
CA GLY A 101 -2.34 5.13 -11.76
C GLY A 101 -3.64 4.60 -12.36
N VAL A 102 -4.75 5.31 -12.13
CA VAL A 102 -6.06 4.92 -12.68
C VAL A 102 -6.04 4.92 -14.21
N VAL A 103 -5.49 5.95 -14.83
CA VAL A 103 -5.41 6.03 -16.31
C VAL A 103 -4.57 4.89 -16.88
N CYS A 104 -3.35 4.66 -16.35
CA CYS A 104 -2.49 3.57 -16.83
C CYS A 104 -3.17 2.20 -16.69
N LEU A 105 -3.80 1.92 -15.54
CA LEU A 105 -4.44 0.63 -15.30
C LEU A 105 -5.76 0.48 -16.09
N TYR A 106 -6.48 1.58 -16.33
CA TYR A 106 -7.65 1.59 -17.20
C TYR A 106 -7.31 1.28 -18.66
N LEU A 107 -6.18 1.77 -19.15
CA LEU A 107 -5.68 1.47 -20.49
C LEU A 107 -5.33 -0.03 -20.67
N ILE A 108 -5.10 -0.78 -19.59
CA ILE A 108 -5.00 -2.25 -19.64
C ILE A 108 -6.41 -2.84 -19.72
N ASN A 109 -7.22 -2.63 -18.71
CA ASN A 109 -8.65 -2.97 -18.66
C ASN A 109 -9.34 -2.34 -17.44
N LEU A 110 -10.67 -2.20 -17.52
CA LEU A 110 -11.48 -1.59 -16.47
C LEU A 110 -11.39 -2.31 -15.11
N LYS A 111 -11.30 -3.65 -15.12
CA LYS A 111 -11.25 -4.44 -13.88
C LYS A 111 -9.97 -4.17 -13.11
N THR A 112 -8.83 -4.05 -13.81
CA THR A 112 -7.54 -3.71 -13.18
C THR A 112 -7.59 -2.34 -12.51
N ALA A 113 -8.11 -1.31 -13.20
CA ALA A 113 -8.28 0.01 -12.62
C ALA A 113 -9.25 0.01 -11.41
N PHE A 114 -10.33 -0.73 -11.49
CA PHE A 114 -11.33 -0.86 -10.44
C PHE A 114 -10.76 -1.48 -9.17
N PHE A 115 -10.10 -2.65 -9.28
CA PHE A 115 -9.51 -3.33 -8.12
C PHE A 115 -8.37 -2.52 -7.49
N ALA A 116 -7.54 -1.85 -8.28
CA ALA A 116 -6.50 -0.96 -7.76
C ALA A 116 -7.09 0.25 -7.03
N SER A 117 -8.17 0.84 -7.55
CA SER A 117 -8.86 1.97 -6.91
C SER A 117 -9.49 1.56 -5.58
N ILE A 118 -10.18 0.40 -5.54
CA ILE A 118 -10.71 -0.16 -4.29
C ILE A 118 -9.58 -0.43 -3.29
N SER A 119 -8.46 -1.02 -3.72
CA SER A 119 -7.29 -1.27 -2.86
C SER A 119 -6.79 0.02 -2.21
N THR A 120 -6.59 1.07 -3.02
CA THR A 120 -6.13 2.38 -2.54
C THR A 120 -7.13 2.99 -1.56
N PHE A 121 -8.43 2.94 -1.85
CA PHE A 121 -9.48 3.43 -0.97
C PHE A 121 -9.52 2.67 0.36
N LEU A 122 -9.53 1.34 0.33
CA LEU A 122 -9.53 0.50 1.54
C LEU A 122 -8.32 0.79 2.42
N TYR A 123 -7.14 0.94 1.82
CA TYR A 123 -5.92 1.22 2.56
C TYR A 123 -5.92 2.61 3.18
N ALA A 124 -6.21 3.65 2.40
CA ALA A 124 -6.14 5.02 2.85
C ALA A 124 -7.31 5.41 3.76
N CYS A 125 -8.55 5.10 3.36
CA CYS A 125 -9.76 5.63 3.99
C CYS A 125 -10.32 4.72 5.09
N LEU A 126 -10.06 3.41 5.06
CA LEU A 126 -10.59 2.47 6.06
C LEU A 126 -9.50 1.92 6.97
N TYR A 127 -8.49 1.24 6.42
CA TYR A 127 -7.44 0.63 7.22
C TYR A 127 -6.68 1.65 8.07
N THR A 128 -6.24 2.75 7.46
CA THR A 128 -5.43 3.76 8.15
C THR A 128 -6.10 4.34 9.39
N PRO A 129 -7.36 4.83 9.36
CA PRO A 129 -8.02 5.32 10.57
C PRO A 129 -8.44 4.21 11.54
N LEU A 130 -8.73 2.99 11.05
CA LEU A 130 -9.13 1.88 11.91
C LEU A 130 -8.00 1.37 12.82
N LYS A 131 -6.74 1.54 12.43
CA LYS A 131 -5.57 1.14 13.24
C LYS A 131 -5.57 1.77 14.65
N GLN A 132 -6.16 2.93 14.81
CA GLN A 132 -6.26 3.63 16.09
C GLN A 132 -7.46 3.16 16.93
N LYS A 133 -8.46 2.54 16.28
CA LYS A 133 -9.74 2.23 16.91
C LYS A 133 -9.84 0.77 17.34
N THR A 134 -9.39 -0.15 16.50
CA THR A 134 -9.65 -1.57 16.69
C THR A 134 -8.62 -2.47 16.00
N PRO A 135 -8.28 -3.64 16.58
CA PRO A 135 -7.47 -4.68 15.94
C PRO A 135 -8.09 -5.24 14.64
N LEU A 136 -9.41 -5.09 14.43
CA LEU A 136 -10.07 -5.43 13.16
C LEU A 136 -9.49 -4.67 11.95
N SER A 137 -8.69 -3.63 12.19
CA SER A 137 -7.91 -2.97 11.16
C SER A 137 -7.04 -3.95 10.37
N VAL A 138 -6.49 -4.98 11.01
CA VAL A 138 -5.69 -6.03 10.35
C VAL A 138 -6.53 -6.77 9.31
N PHE A 139 -7.77 -7.14 9.66
CA PHE A 139 -8.69 -7.78 8.72
C PHE A 139 -8.99 -6.89 7.51
N VAL A 140 -9.30 -5.61 7.75
CA VAL A 140 -9.55 -4.65 6.67
C VAL A 140 -8.30 -4.43 5.83
N GLY A 141 -7.13 -4.34 6.47
CA GLY A 141 -5.82 -4.17 5.81
C GLY A 141 -5.39 -5.38 4.97
N ALA A 142 -5.90 -6.57 5.28
CA ALA A 142 -5.60 -7.78 4.52
C ALA A 142 -6.13 -7.72 3.08
N PHE A 143 -7.26 -7.02 2.83
CA PHE A 143 -7.81 -6.84 1.48
C PHE A 143 -6.86 -6.07 0.56
N PRO A 144 -6.47 -4.83 0.85
CA PRO A 144 -5.53 -4.10 -0.01
C PRO A 144 -4.16 -4.79 -0.11
N GLY A 145 -3.73 -5.54 0.91
CA GLY A 145 -2.51 -6.32 0.87
C GLY A 145 -2.58 -7.54 -0.05
N ALA A 146 -3.77 -8.12 -0.26
CA ALA A 146 -3.98 -9.29 -1.09
C ALA A 146 -4.24 -8.97 -2.59
N ILE A 147 -4.82 -7.80 -2.87
CA ILE A 147 -5.21 -7.39 -4.22
C ILE A 147 -4.04 -7.38 -5.22
N PRO A 148 -2.83 -6.89 -4.91
CA PRO A 148 -1.77 -6.73 -5.90
C PRO A 148 -1.41 -8.01 -6.65
N PHE A 149 -1.33 -9.16 -5.97
CA PHE A 149 -0.98 -10.42 -6.60
C PHE A 149 -2.08 -10.88 -7.58
N MET A 150 -3.35 -10.83 -7.16
CA MET A 150 -4.51 -11.06 -8.01
C MET A 150 -4.58 -10.07 -9.17
N LEU A 151 -4.23 -8.79 -8.92
CA LEU A 151 -4.33 -7.71 -9.90
C LEU A 151 -3.47 -7.97 -11.13
N GLY A 152 -2.28 -8.56 -10.96
CA GLY A 152 -1.42 -8.95 -12.06
C GLY A 152 -2.09 -9.94 -13.00
N TRP A 153 -2.74 -10.97 -12.47
CA TRP A 153 -3.52 -11.94 -13.26
C TRP A 153 -4.68 -11.27 -14.01
N VAL A 154 -5.44 -10.42 -13.31
CA VAL A 154 -6.56 -9.68 -13.93
C VAL A 154 -6.08 -8.73 -15.03
N ALA A 155 -4.91 -8.10 -14.85
CA ALA A 155 -4.29 -7.25 -15.86
C ALA A 155 -3.96 -8.05 -17.14
N ALA A 156 -3.45 -9.26 -16.98
CA ALA A 156 -3.06 -10.12 -18.08
C ALA A 156 -4.26 -10.70 -18.86
N THR A 157 -5.29 -11.15 -18.12
CA THR A 157 -6.38 -11.97 -18.70
C THR A 157 -7.68 -11.23 -18.89
N ASN A 158 -7.85 -10.08 -18.27
CA ASN A 158 -9.14 -9.38 -18.12
C ASN A 158 -10.25 -10.26 -17.51
N LYS A 159 -9.89 -11.33 -16.81
CA LYS A 159 -10.82 -12.26 -16.18
C LYS A 159 -10.65 -12.24 -14.66
N PHE A 160 -11.76 -12.33 -13.96
CA PHE A 160 -11.82 -12.62 -12.54
C PHE A 160 -12.51 -13.97 -12.37
N GLY A 161 -11.86 -14.92 -11.73
CA GLY A 161 -12.32 -16.30 -11.61
C GLY A 161 -11.57 -17.05 -10.50
N ILE A 162 -11.46 -18.36 -10.66
CA ILE A 162 -10.86 -19.23 -9.64
C ILE A 162 -9.39 -18.92 -9.44
N GLU A 163 -8.61 -18.77 -10.51
CA GLU A 163 -7.16 -18.58 -10.43
C GLU A 163 -6.78 -17.27 -9.72
N PRO A 164 -7.26 -16.08 -10.15
CA PRO A 164 -6.97 -14.84 -9.42
C PRO A 164 -7.60 -14.85 -8.02
N GLY A 165 -8.73 -15.56 -7.83
CA GLY A 165 -9.32 -15.77 -6.52
C GLY A 165 -8.41 -16.54 -5.57
N LEU A 166 -7.77 -17.60 -6.04
CA LEU A 166 -6.78 -18.38 -5.25
C LEU A 166 -5.55 -17.53 -4.91
N LEU A 167 -5.02 -16.74 -5.86
CA LEU A 167 -3.91 -15.83 -5.60
C LEU A 167 -4.26 -14.78 -4.53
N PHE A 168 -5.49 -14.24 -4.61
CA PHE A 168 -6.01 -13.34 -3.58
C PHE A 168 -6.09 -14.02 -2.22
N MET A 169 -6.70 -15.20 -2.13
CA MET A 169 -6.90 -15.92 -0.85
C MET A 169 -5.57 -16.30 -0.20
N LEU A 170 -4.60 -16.80 -0.99
CA LEU A 170 -3.27 -17.10 -0.49
C LEU A 170 -2.63 -15.87 0.16
N GLN A 171 -2.65 -14.75 -0.53
CA GLN A 171 -2.07 -13.52 -0.02
C GLN A 171 -2.88 -12.92 1.13
N PHE A 172 -4.22 -13.06 1.10
CA PHE A 172 -5.12 -12.60 2.16
C PHE A 172 -4.83 -13.28 3.49
N PHE A 173 -4.74 -14.62 3.51
CA PHE A 173 -4.40 -15.34 4.73
C PHE A 173 -2.97 -15.07 5.20
N TRP A 174 -2.03 -14.86 4.28
CA TRP A 174 -0.66 -14.48 4.61
C TRP A 174 -0.57 -13.12 5.33
N GLN A 175 -1.50 -12.19 5.06
CA GLN A 175 -1.49 -10.88 5.72
C GLN A 175 -1.63 -10.96 7.24
N PHE A 176 -2.39 -11.92 7.78
CA PHE A 176 -2.62 -12.00 9.23
C PHE A 176 -1.34 -12.26 10.01
N PRO A 177 -0.60 -13.36 9.79
CA PRO A 177 0.66 -13.57 10.49
C PRO A 177 1.67 -12.46 10.22
N HIS A 178 1.67 -11.88 9.02
CA HIS A 178 2.54 -10.75 8.66
C HIS A 178 2.23 -9.50 9.50
N PHE A 179 0.99 -9.07 9.57
CA PHE A 179 0.59 -7.91 10.37
C PHE A 179 0.80 -8.13 11.86
N TRP A 180 0.50 -9.31 12.37
CA TRP A 180 0.71 -9.62 13.78
C TRP A 180 2.19 -9.69 14.14
N ALA A 181 3.03 -10.24 13.29
CA ALA A 181 4.47 -10.21 13.48
C ALA A 181 5.01 -8.77 13.54
N ILE A 182 4.56 -7.88 12.63
CA ILE A 182 4.92 -6.46 12.66
C ILE A 182 4.38 -5.80 13.93
N GLY A 183 3.12 -6.07 14.29
CA GLY A 183 2.49 -5.56 15.51
C GLY A 183 3.25 -5.95 16.77
N TRP A 184 3.71 -7.21 16.82
CA TRP A 184 4.53 -7.73 17.93
C TRP A 184 5.90 -7.06 18.00
N LEU A 185 6.61 -6.99 16.88
CA LEU A 185 7.95 -6.39 16.82
C LEU A 185 7.95 -4.88 17.15
N MET A 186 6.87 -4.17 16.75
CA MET A 186 6.75 -2.72 16.90
C MET A 186 5.81 -2.32 18.04
N HIS A 187 5.45 -3.25 18.94
CA HIS A 187 4.42 -3.05 19.95
C HIS A 187 4.59 -1.75 20.73
N ASP A 188 5.74 -1.54 21.34
CA ASP A 188 5.99 -0.39 22.23
C ASP A 188 5.85 0.96 21.48
N GLN A 189 6.29 1.00 20.21
CA GLN A 189 6.14 2.20 19.38
C GLN A 189 4.69 2.41 18.92
N TYR A 190 3.96 1.32 18.62
CA TYR A 190 2.55 1.41 18.25
C TYR A 190 1.66 1.79 19.42
N GLU A 191 1.91 1.25 20.59
CA GLU A 191 1.20 1.60 21.82
C GLU A 191 1.40 3.06 22.18
N SER A 192 2.64 3.56 22.16
CA SER A 192 2.95 4.99 22.41
C SER A 192 2.29 5.93 21.42
N ALA A 193 2.05 5.49 20.18
CA ALA A 193 1.34 6.24 19.16
C ALA A 193 -0.20 6.06 19.22
N GLY A 194 -0.70 5.09 20.02
CA GLY A 194 -2.13 4.80 20.16
C GLY A 194 -2.69 3.87 19.09
N PHE A 195 -1.85 3.06 18.42
CA PHE A 195 -2.30 2.04 17.48
C PHE A 195 -2.72 0.74 18.20
N LYS A 196 -3.79 0.11 17.69
CA LYS A 196 -4.34 -1.15 18.20
C LYS A 196 -4.21 -2.22 17.11
N MET A 197 -3.05 -2.88 17.06
CA MET A 197 -2.73 -3.84 15.99
C MET A 197 -2.80 -5.30 16.43
N LEU A 198 -2.61 -5.57 17.73
CA LEU A 198 -2.65 -6.93 18.27
C LEU A 198 -4.05 -7.30 18.74
N PRO A 199 -4.52 -8.55 18.54
CA PRO A 199 -5.86 -9.00 18.93
C PRO A 199 -6.14 -8.88 20.43
N SER A 200 -5.18 -9.24 21.28
CA SER A 200 -5.28 -9.12 22.74
C SER A 200 -5.06 -7.69 23.26
N GLY A 201 -4.60 -6.78 22.42
CA GLY A 201 -4.21 -5.43 22.82
C GLY A 201 -2.91 -5.38 23.64
N SER A 202 -2.29 -6.51 23.93
CA SER A 202 -1.05 -6.65 24.69
C SER A 202 -0.09 -7.62 24.01
N LYS A 203 1.21 -7.55 24.39
CA LYS A 203 2.26 -8.44 23.94
C LYS A 203 2.35 -9.64 24.89
N ASP A 204 1.37 -10.52 24.81
CA ASP A 204 1.34 -11.75 25.59
C ASP A 204 1.24 -13.00 24.71
N GLN A 205 1.33 -14.18 25.34
CA GLN A 205 1.28 -15.47 24.64
C GLN A 205 -0.10 -15.81 24.03
N SER A 206 -1.14 -15.04 24.35
CA SER A 206 -2.49 -15.20 23.80
C SER A 206 -2.67 -14.50 22.44
N THR A 207 -1.69 -13.71 22.03
CA THR A 207 -1.65 -12.99 20.74
C THR A 207 -0.91 -13.79 19.68
#